data_b5f4f7d09329684c713959a86d789044
#
_entry.id   b5f4f7d09329684c713959a86d789044
#
_cell.length_a   1.000
_cell.length_b   1.000
_cell.length_c   1.000
_cell.angle_alpha   90.00
_cell.angle_beta   90.00
_cell.angle_gamma   90.00
#
_symmetry.space_group_name_H-M   'P 1'
#
loop_
_entity.id
_entity.type
_entity.pdbx_description
1 polymer ?
#
loop_
_entity_poly.entity_id
_entity_poly.type
_entity_poly.pdbx_seq_one_letter_code
_entity_poly.pdbx_strand_id
1 'polypeptide(L)'
;MDALFRPPAGDNAARRLMAPSSLLMKDLGNARPIQHITRGLTLLRCPTKHAPGASGVLCLMRFLRVAADTSGAGSGLACQLIGAIGRDDFGPRLLRLLQEPLQADLISSLVFADCGPVLLGHDTLAERRAEARAVRGYLSGCFREDPNTKVLSDDLKPGASMAVYMNKADVRTLSYRRLCYDEPHIADRLSLLHKTRLGEGMALNLYRCETSGPFQAEHFDAFTELAPLLQSASLRHYELMAARLPATFDRALLQLTERFPTLTRREAQCAAGVISGLTADEIALKLGIKATSVITHRKRAYDRLGVSGQRELIGLYHAA
;
A
#
# COMPACT_ATOMS: atom_id res chain seq x y z
N MET A 1 -60.05 -20.91 22.44
CA MET A 1 -59.18 -22.06 22.77
C MET A 1 -57.77 -21.65 22.48
N ASP A 2 -57.18 -21.13 23.57
CA ASP A 2 -55.78 -20.69 23.65
C ASP A 2 -54.87 -21.89 23.87
N ALA A 3 -53.73 -21.93 23.20
CA ALA A 3 -52.58 -22.65 23.71
C ALA A 3 -51.29 -22.17 23.02
N LEU A 4 -50.52 -21.32 23.70
CA LEU A 4 -49.11 -21.54 24.07
C LEU A 4 -48.10 -21.75 22.95
N PHE A 5 -47.29 -20.69 22.64
CA PHE A 5 -45.91 -20.89 22.29
C PHE A 5 -45.05 -19.82 23.06
N ARG A 6 -44.39 -20.29 24.14
CA ARG A 6 -43.31 -19.57 24.82
C ARG A 6 -42.01 -19.92 24.08
N PRO A 7 -41.12 -18.94 23.75
CA PRO A 7 -39.77 -19.25 23.34
C PRO A 7 -38.87 -19.58 24.53
N PRO A 8 -37.88 -20.46 24.39
CA PRO A 8 -36.93 -20.77 25.46
C PRO A 8 -35.92 -19.63 25.66
N ALA A 9 -35.62 -19.43 26.93
CA ALA A 9 -34.58 -18.51 27.41
C ALA A 9 -33.17 -19.07 27.08
N GLY A 10 -32.28 -18.17 26.71
CA GLY A 10 -30.84 -18.35 26.93
C GLY A 10 -30.04 -18.75 25.73
N ASP A 11 -29.46 -17.78 25.04
CA ASP A 11 -28.09 -17.96 24.61
C ASP A 11 -27.33 -16.61 24.66
N ASN A 12 -26.44 -16.53 25.62
CA ASN A 12 -25.61 -15.37 25.95
C ASN A 12 -24.34 -15.29 25.06
N ALA A 13 -24.36 -15.89 23.86
CA ALA A 13 -23.22 -15.95 22.96
C ALA A 13 -23.10 -14.78 21.96
N ALA A 14 -24.19 -14.01 21.79
CA ALA A 14 -24.21 -12.91 20.79
C ALA A 14 -23.68 -11.55 21.28
N ARG A 15 -23.29 -11.41 22.56
CA ARG A 15 -22.80 -10.16 23.15
C ARG A 15 -21.27 -10.05 23.31
N ARG A 16 -20.48 -10.98 22.74
CA ARG A 16 -19.01 -10.95 22.85
C ARG A 16 -18.25 -10.56 21.58
N LEU A 17 -18.92 -10.04 20.56
CA LEU A 17 -18.25 -9.68 19.27
C LEU A 17 -18.16 -8.19 18.98
N MET A 18 -18.44 -7.31 19.95
CA MET A 18 -18.21 -5.87 19.83
C MET A 18 -17.46 -5.32 21.04
N ALA A 19 -16.21 -5.74 21.21
CA ALA A 19 -15.27 -4.99 22.01
C ALA A 19 -14.25 -4.34 21.07
N PRO A 20 -14.05 -3.00 21.08
CA PRO A 20 -13.04 -2.36 20.28
C PRO A 20 -11.68 -2.86 20.74
N SER A 21 -10.81 -3.12 19.74
CA SER A 21 -9.44 -3.61 19.92
C SER A 21 -8.60 -2.63 20.74
N SER A 22 -8.72 -2.68 22.06
CA SER A 22 -7.90 -1.94 23.02
C SER A 22 -6.49 -2.53 23.20
N LEU A 23 -6.13 -3.53 22.42
CA LEU A 23 -4.85 -4.24 22.55
C LEU A 23 -3.66 -3.59 21.84
N LEU A 24 -3.87 -2.56 21.01
CA LEU A 24 -2.78 -1.85 20.31
C LEU A 24 -2.19 -0.66 21.09
N MET A 25 -2.74 -0.32 22.25
CA MET A 25 -2.30 0.82 23.05
C MET A 25 -1.33 0.48 24.20
N LYS A 26 -1.03 -0.79 24.45
CA LYS A 26 -0.20 -1.18 25.61
C LYS A 26 1.30 -1.22 25.33
N ASP A 27 1.74 -1.22 24.07
CA ASP A 27 3.18 -1.29 23.74
C ASP A 27 3.81 0.04 23.31
N LEU A 28 3.04 1.14 23.34
CA LEU A 28 3.56 2.48 23.06
C LEU A 28 3.89 3.19 24.39
N GLY A 29 4.99 2.77 25.01
CA GLY A 29 5.49 3.39 26.22
C GLY A 29 5.82 4.87 26.01
N ASN A 30 5.18 5.76 26.82
CA ASN A 30 5.58 7.13 27.13
C ASN A 30 5.74 8.17 26.00
N ALA A 31 4.87 8.19 24.98
CA ALA A 31 4.73 9.35 24.14
C ALA A 31 3.74 10.36 24.75
N ARG A 32 4.21 11.55 25.18
CA ARG A 32 3.33 12.63 25.63
C ARG A 32 2.56 13.18 24.44
N PRO A 33 1.21 13.33 24.52
CA PRO A 33 0.41 13.95 23.48
C PRO A 33 0.73 15.44 23.39
N ILE A 34 1.02 15.93 22.19
CA ILE A 34 1.09 17.37 21.91
C ILE A 34 -0.37 17.80 21.65
N GLN A 35 -0.90 18.60 22.57
CA GLN A 35 -2.25 19.15 22.47
C GLN A 35 -2.29 20.25 21.42
N HIS A 36 -2.75 19.91 20.20
CA HIS A 36 -3.54 20.79 19.36
C HIS A 36 -4.62 19.92 18.73
N ILE A 37 -5.83 20.08 19.22
CA ILE A 37 -7.00 19.28 18.87
C ILE A 37 -7.70 19.96 17.69
N THR A 38 -7.49 19.48 16.50
CA THR A 38 -8.53 19.42 15.47
C THR A 38 -9.21 18.05 15.62
N ARG A 39 -10.53 18.00 15.60
CA ARG A 39 -11.32 16.78 15.85
C ARG A 39 -10.87 15.69 14.86
N GLY A 40 -10.20 14.65 15.36
CA GLY A 40 -9.81 13.48 14.57
C GLY A 40 -8.31 13.24 14.38
N LEU A 41 -7.41 14.20 14.66
CA LEU A 41 -5.97 14.03 14.51
C LEU A 41 -5.33 13.51 15.80
N THR A 42 -4.90 12.27 15.82
CA THR A 42 -4.01 11.76 16.87
C THR A 42 -2.57 11.77 16.34
N LEU A 43 -1.75 12.68 16.88
CA LEU A 43 -0.33 12.74 16.58
C LEU A 43 0.39 11.67 17.41
N LEU A 44 0.86 10.61 16.79
CA LEU A 44 1.71 9.60 17.40
C LEU A 44 3.15 9.77 16.91
N ARG A 45 4.11 9.87 17.84
CA ARG A 45 5.53 9.73 17.51
C ARG A 45 5.82 8.26 17.24
N CYS A 46 6.37 7.94 16.07
CA CYS A 46 6.86 6.60 15.80
C CYS A 46 8.10 6.32 16.67
N PRO A 47 8.07 5.35 17.59
CA PRO A 47 9.26 4.95 18.33
C PRO A 47 10.14 4.09 17.42
N THR A 48 11.21 4.66 16.89
CA THR A 48 12.27 3.84 16.31
C THR A 48 12.97 3.08 17.45
N LYS A 49 12.87 1.77 17.50
CA LYS A 49 13.70 0.94 18.37
C LYS A 49 15.15 1.08 17.90
N HIS A 50 15.96 1.76 18.71
CA HIS A 50 17.38 1.94 18.45
C HIS A 50 18.16 0.67 18.68
N ALA A 51 18.98 0.29 17.70
CA ALA A 51 20.22 -0.42 17.99
C ALA A 51 21.23 0.58 18.57
N PRO A 52 22.01 0.26 19.59
CA PRO A 52 22.98 1.18 20.18
C PRO A 52 24.08 1.45 19.15
N GLY A 53 24.20 2.71 18.70
CA GLY A 53 25.29 3.17 17.83
C GLY A 53 24.89 3.91 16.55
N ALA A 54 23.61 3.96 16.17
CA ALA A 54 23.17 4.77 15.03
C ALA A 54 22.53 6.07 15.52
N SER A 55 23.01 7.21 15.05
CA SER A 55 22.35 8.51 15.22
C SER A 55 20.94 8.43 14.64
N GLY A 56 19.96 8.27 15.53
CA GLY A 56 18.57 8.08 15.18
C GLY A 56 17.98 9.28 14.44
N VAL A 57 17.75 9.12 13.16
CA VAL A 57 17.02 10.09 12.35
C VAL A 57 15.54 9.96 12.68
N LEU A 58 15.03 10.90 13.49
CA LEU A 58 13.60 10.99 13.81
C LEU A 58 12.86 11.56 12.59
N CYS A 59 12.23 10.73 11.80
CA CYS A 59 11.26 11.19 10.79
C CYS A 59 9.94 11.47 11.52
N LEU A 60 9.49 12.74 11.51
CA LEU A 60 8.20 13.13 12.07
C LEU A 60 7.09 12.78 11.06
N MET A 61 6.58 11.57 11.15
CA MET A 61 5.37 11.17 10.43
C MET A 61 4.14 11.41 11.31
N ARG A 62 3.11 11.99 10.71
CA ARG A 62 1.81 12.21 11.37
C ARG A 62 0.83 11.21 10.82
N PHE A 63 0.19 10.44 11.71
CA PHE A 63 -0.78 9.41 11.36
C PHE A 63 -2.21 9.93 11.55
N LEU A 64 -3.06 9.67 10.55
CA LEU A 64 -4.48 10.01 10.56
C LEU A 64 -5.31 8.74 10.73
N ARG A 65 -6.37 8.80 11.53
CA ARG A 65 -7.30 7.67 11.66
C ARG A 65 -8.25 7.67 10.45
N VAL A 66 -8.29 6.56 9.72
CA VAL A 66 -9.29 6.34 8.66
C VAL A 66 -10.58 5.86 9.32
N ALA A 67 -11.67 6.61 9.13
CA ALA A 67 -12.99 6.23 9.63
C ALA A 67 -13.53 5.01 8.87
N ALA A 68 -14.24 4.13 9.58
CA ALA A 68 -14.84 2.94 8.98
C ALA A 68 -16.22 3.21 8.34
N ASP A 69 -16.88 4.33 8.72
CA ASP A 69 -18.23 4.65 8.30
C ASP A 69 -18.25 5.83 7.33
N THR A 70 -18.84 5.62 6.15
CA THR A 70 -19.13 6.64 5.16
C THR A 70 -20.60 7.00 5.22
N SER A 71 -20.97 8.04 5.95
CA SER A 71 -22.31 8.63 5.89
C SER A 71 -22.25 9.96 5.14
N GLY A 72 -22.64 9.96 3.88
CA GLY A 72 -23.45 11.01 3.35
C GLY A 72 -22.87 12.16 2.54
N ALA A 73 -21.66 12.17 2.02
CA ALA A 73 -21.28 13.20 1.04
C ALA A 73 -20.56 12.58 -0.15
N GLY A 74 -21.21 12.51 -1.30
CA GLY A 74 -20.46 12.19 -2.50
C GLY A 74 -21.00 11.15 -3.46
N SER A 75 -22.32 11.04 -3.65
CA SER A 75 -22.81 10.13 -4.70
C SER A 75 -22.24 10.46 -6.09
N GLY A 76 -22.04 11.75 -6.40
CA GLY A 76 -21.44 12.19 -7.66
C GLY A 76 -19.95 11.83 -7.77
N LEU A 77 -19.17 12.10 -6.74
CA LEU A 77 -17.72 11.75 -6.68
C LEU A 77 -17.52 10.24 -6.73
N ALA A 78 -18.32 9.48 -5.96
CA ALA A 78 -18.26 8.03 -5.95
C ALA A 78 -18.57 7.44 -7.33
N CYS A 79 -19.61 7.89 -8.03
CA CYS A 79 -19.95 7.43 -9.38
C CYS A 79 -18.81 7.71 -10.38
N GLN A 80 -18.21 8.91 -10.32
CA GLN A 80 -17.11 9.27 -11.21
C GLN A 80 -15.86 8.45 -10.90
N LEU A 81 -15.56 8.19 -9.62
CA LEU A 81 -14.44 7.38 -9.20
C LEU A 81 -14.62 5.92 -9.64
N ILE A 82 -15.82 5.34 -9.48
CA ILE A 82 -16.15 4.01 -9.99
C ILE A 82 -15.92 3.93 -11.50
N GLY A 83 -16.31 4.97 -12.26
CA GLY A 83 -16.10 5.06 -13.72
C GLY A 83 -14.62 5.20 -14.13
N ALA A 84 -13.71 5.50 -13.20
CA ALA A 84 -12.27 5.56 -13.45
C ALA A 84 -11.55 4.23 -13.20
N ILE A 85 -12.14 3.33 -12.39
CA ILE A 85 -11.52 2.06 -12.00
C ILE A 85 -11.26 1.17 -13.22
N GLY A 86 -10.07 0.57 -13.31
CA GLY A 86 -9.65 -0.33 -14.39
C GLY A 86 -9.24 0.38 -15.69
N ARG A 87 -9.19 1.70 -15.71
CA ARG A 87 -8.82 2.49 -16.89
C ARG A 87 -7.37 2.96 -16.80
N ASP A 88 -6.72 3.10 -17.95
CA ASP A 88 -5.34 3.59 -18.04
C ASP A 88 -5.21 5.07 -17.62
N ASP A 89 -6.32 5.84 -17.69
CA ASP A 89 -6.41 7.24 -17.26
C ASP A 89 -6.90 7.41 -15.81
N PHE A 90 -6.75 6.38 -14.96
CA PHE A 90 -7.16 6.41 -13.54
C PHE A 90 -6.50 7.58 -12.78
N GLY A 91 -5.18 7.75 -12.89
CA GLY A 91 -4.45 8.86 -12.25
C GLY A 91 -5.00 10.23 -12.62
N PRO A 92 -5.05 10.59 -13.92
CA PRO A 92 -5.63 11.86 -14.38
C PRO A 92 -7.06 12.11 -13.93
N ARG A 93 -7.91 11.09 -13.92
CA ARG A 93 -9.30 11.21 -13.43
C ARG A 93 -9.34 11.45 -11.93
N LEU A 94 -8.57 10.67 -11.18
CA LEU A 94 -8.52 10.79 -9.74
C LEU A 94 -8.00 12.16 -9.30
N LEU A 95 -6.94 12.69 -9.94
CA LEU A 95 -6.43 14.02 -9.63
C LEU A 95 -7.52 15.09 -9.85
N ARG A 96 -8.24 15.05 -10.98
CA ARG A 96 -9.35 15.99 -11.24
C ARG A 96 -10.46 15.90 -10.20
N LEU A 97 -10.82 14.69 -9.75
CA LEU A 97 -11.85 14.50 -8.74
C LEU A 97 -11.44 15.01 -7.36
N LEU A 98 -10.15 15.03 -7.07
CA LEU A 98 -9.60 15.45 -5.78
C LEU A 98 -9.17 16.92 -5.76
N GLN A 99 -9.29 17.63 -6.89
CA GLN A 99 -8.99 19.06 -6.97
C GLN A 99 -9.88 19.91 -6.06
N GLU A 100 -11.20 19.69 -6.11
CA GLU A 100 -12.14 20.46 -5.30
C GLU A 100 -12.01 20.15 -3.80
N PRO A 101 -12.08 18.86 -3.36
CA PRO A 101 -12.08 18.57 -1.92
C PRO A 101 -10.71 18.65 -1.25
N LEU A 102 -9.60 18.43 -1.98
CA LEU A 102 -8.27 18.30 -1.40
C LEU A 102 -7.25 19.26 -1.99
N GLN A 103 -7.60 19.97 -3.06
CA GLN A 103 -6.71 20.88 -3.78
C GLN A 103 -5.31 20.24 -4.05
N ALA A 104 -5.31 18.96 -4.39
CA ALA A 104 -4.10 18.23 -4.70
C ALA A 104 -3.53 18.69 -6.05
N ASP A 105 -2.24 18.99 -6.11
CA ASP A 105 -1.57 19.42 -7.34
C ASP A 105 -0.99 18.24 -8.12
N LEU A 106 -0.75 17.12 -7.43
CA LEU A 106 -0.12 15.94 -7.98
C LEU A 106 -0.60 14.69 -7.24
N ILE A 107 -0.68 13.58 -7.97
CA ILE A 107 -1.05 12.28 -7.44
C ILE A 107 -0.09 11.19 -7.95
N SER A 108 0.17 10.19 -7.11
CA SER A 108 0.76 8.92 -7.53
C SER A 108 0.11 7.75 -6.82
N SER A 109 -0.19 6.71 -7.57
CA SER A 109 -0.69 5.44 -7.06
C SER A 109 0.32 4.34 -7.38
N LEU A 110 0.76 3.62 -6.38
CA LEU A 110 1.85 2.65 -6.45
C LEU A 110 1.43 1.34 -5.80
N VAL A 111 1.94 0.23 -6.34
CA VAL A 111 1.98 -1.05 -5.65
C VAL A 111 3.43 -1.49 -5.49
N PHE A 112 3.77 -2.04 -4.34
CA PHE A 112 5.11 -2.52 -4.01
C PHE A 112 5.16 -4.03 -4.25
N ALA A 113 5.76 -4.40 -5.38
CA ALA A 113 6.09 -5.78 -5.72
C ALA A 113 7.47 -6.17 -5.19
N ASP A 114 7.83 -7.44 -5.24
CA ASP A 114 9.15 -7.92 -4.80
C ASP A 114 10.31 -7.29 -5.58
N CYS A 115 10.09 -6.96 -6.86
CA CYS A 115 11.07 -6.27 -7.72
C CYS A 115 11.11 -4.74 -7.50
N GLY A 116 10.28 -4.20 -6.62
CA GLY A 116 10.16 -2.77 -6.34
C GLY A 116 8.78 -2.19 -6.63
N PRO A 117 8.61 -0.87 -6.51
CA PRO A 117 7.33 -0.21 -6.75
C PRO A 117 6.97 -0.20 -8.24
N VAL A 118 5.70 -0.44 -8.52
CA VAL A 118 5.09 -0.33 -9.84
C VAL A 118 4.04 0.78 -9.81
N LEU A 119 4.10 1.66 -10.79
CA LEU A 119 3.17 2.78 -10.90
C LEU A 119 1.84 2.30 -11.49
N LEU A 120 0.76 2.48 -10.74
CA LEU A 120 -0.62 2.20 -11.19
C LEU A 120 -1.24 3.40 -11.90
N GLY A 121 -0.83 4.59 -11.53
CA GLY A 121 -1.31 5.82 -12.12
C GLY A 121 -0.65 7.04 -11.48
N HIS A 122 -0.51 8.10 -12.26
CA HIS A 122 -0.03 9.40 -11.78
C HIS A 122 -0.57 10.50 -12.67
N ASP A 123 -0.62 11.70 -12.15
CA ASP A 123 -0.79 12.92 -12.93
C ASP A 123 -0.35 14.14 -12.10
N THR A 124 -0.12 15.27 -12.78
CA THR A 124 0.33 16.51 -12.18
C THR A 124 -0.23 17.72 -12.90
N LEU A 125 -0.55 18.75 -12.12
CA LEU A 125 -0.83 20.11 -12.60
C LEU A 125 0.44 20.97 -12.65
N ALA A 126 1.52 20.49 -11.99
CA ALA A 126 2.83 21.15 -11.91
C ALA A 126 3.69 20.89 -13.15
N GLU A 127 4.98 21.22 -13.06
CA GLU A 127 5.93 21.03 -14.14
C GLU A 127 6.19 19.55 -14.44
N ARG A 128 5.66 19.04 -15.55
CA ARG A 128 5.73 17.62 -15.95
C ARG A 128 7.16 17.08 -16.12
N ARG A 129 8.15 17.91 -16.41
CA ARG A 129 9.54 17.46 -16.57
C ARG A 129 10.20 17.10 -15.26
N ALA A 130 10.02 17.95 -14.22
CA ALA A 130 10.55 17.70 -12.89
C ALA A 130 9.85 16.47 -12.25
N GLU A 131 8.53 16.41 -12.37
CA GLU A 131 7.74 15.27 -11.92
C GLU A 131 8.17 13.96 -12.58
N ALA A 132 8.30 13.92 -13.91
CA ALA A 132 8.74 12.74 -14.64
C ALA A 132 10.16 12.28 -14.24
N ARG A 133 11.04 13.20 -13.84
CA ARG A 133 12.37 12.87 -13.29
C ARG A 133 12.24 12.25 -11.91
N ALA A 134 11.42 12.85 -11.04
CA ALA A 134 11.16 12.35 -9.69
C ALA A 134 10.58 10.93 -9.75
N VAL A 135 9.58 10.68 -10.60
CA VAL A 135 8.98 9.35 -10.80
C VAL A 135 10.03 8.33 -11.26
N ARG A 136 10.82 8.65 -12.29
CA ARG A 136 11.86 7.73 -12.76
C ARG A 136 12.90 7.43 -11.67
N GLY A 137 13.38 8.45 -10.97
CA GLY A 137 14.36 8.28 -9.89
C GLY A 137 13.80 7.50 -8.71
N TYR A 138 12.53 7.74 -8.36
CA TYR A 138 11.83 6.98 -7.34
C TYR A 138 11.76 5.48 -7.70
N LEU A 139 11.26 5.15 -8.90
CA LEU A 139 11.14 3.78 -9.36
C LEU A 139 12.49 3.07 -9.53
N SER A 140 13.57 3.80 -9.86
CA SER A 140 14.91 3.22 -10.04
C SER A 140 15.64 2.88 -8.74
N GLY A 141 15.14 3.30 -7.57
CA GLY A 141 15.76 2.91 -6.30
C GLY A 141 15.52 3.85 -5.12
N CYS A 142 15.17 5.11 -5.36
CA CYS A 142 14.99 6.11 -4.31
C CYS A 142 13.83 5.77 -3.35
N PHE A 143 12.90 4.90 -3.76
CA PHE A 143 11.80 4.39 -2.93
C PHE A 143 12.29 3.72 -1.63
N ARG A 144 13.52 3.19 -1.61
CA ARG A 144 14.10 2.57 -0.41
C ARG A 144 14.36 3.57 0.72
N GLU A 145 14.47 4.85 0.35
CA GLU A 145 14.68 5.96 1.28
C GLU A 145 13.35 6.63 1.69
N ASP A 146 12.23 6.23 1.07
CA ASP A 146 10.89 6.73 1.43
C ASP A 146 10.43 6.13 2.76
N PRO A 147 10.13 6.95 3.79
CA PRO A 147 9.61 6.45 5.06
C PRO A 147 8.33 5.61 4.92
N ASN A 148 7.49 5.87 3.92
CA ASN A 148 6.29 5.09 3.67
C ASN A 148 6.60 3.63 3.31
N THR A 149 7.72 3.37 2.63
CA THR A 149 8.15 2.00 2.31
C THR A 149 8.39 1.19 3.58
N LYS A 150 9.00 1.80 4.59
CA LYS A 150 9.22 1.16 5.88
C LYS A 150 7.91 0.89 6.62
N VAL A 151 6.97 1.84 6.61
CA VAL A 151 5.64 1.63 7.21
C VAL A 151 4.92 0.45 6.54
N LEU A 152 4.97 0.36 5.21
CA LEU A 152 4.35 -0.74 4.46
C LEU A 152 5.01 -2.09 4.77
N SER A 153 6.34 -2.14 4.92
CA SER A 153 7.05 -3.41 5.19
C SER A 153 6.90 -3.87 6.63
N ASP A 154 7.16 -2.98 7.60
CA ASP A 154 7.42 -3.34 8.99
C ASP A 154 6.21 -3.14 9.91
N ASP A 155 5.45 -2.05 9.69
CA ASP A 155 4.45 -1.60 10.65
C ASP A 155 3.02 -2.00 10.26
N LEU A 156 2.73 -2.13 8.96
CA LEU A 156 1.38 -2.38 8.48
C LEU A 156 1.08 -3.88 8.35
N LYS A 157 0.02 -4.34 9.04
CA LYS A 157 -0.43 -5.73 8.95
C LYS A 157 -1.23 -5.97 7.66
N PRO A 158 -1.25 -7.21 7.11
CA PRO A 158 -2.13 -7.56 6.00
C PRO A 158 -3.59 -7.20 6.28
N GLY A 159 -4.24 -6.56 5.31
CA GLY A 159 -5.61 -6.04 5.40
C GLY A 159 -5.75 -4.69 6.10
N ALA A 160 -4.67 -4.14 6.66
CA ALA A 160 -4.71 -2.85 7.34
C ALA A 160 -4.42 -1.68 6.39
N SER A 161 -4.88 -0.50 6.81
CA SER A 161 -4.63 0.78 6.13
C SER A 161 -4.20 1.84 7.11
N MET A 162 -3.45 2.80 6.62
CA MET A 162 -2.94 3.92 7.40
C MET A 162 -2.87 5.18 6.53
N ALA A 163 -3.31 6.29 7.07
CA ALA A 163 -3.09 7.60 6.48
C ALA A 163 -1.84 8.25 7.10
N VAL A 164 -0.98 8.80 6.26
CA VAL A 164 0.30 9.38 6.66
C VAL A 164 0.43 10.77 6.05
N TYR A 165 0.74 11.76 6.87
CA TYR A 165 1.13 13.09 6.41
C TYR A 165 2.62 13.31 6.58
N MET A 166 3.24 13.93 5.58
CA MET A 166 4.66 14.27 5.60
C MET A 166 4.89 15.65 5.00
N ASN A 167 5.47 16.55 5.80
CA ASN A 167 5.94 17.83 5.32
C ASN A 167 7.36 17.70 4.75
N LYS A 168 7.71 18.49 3.75
CA LYS A 168 9.06 18.55 3.17
C LYS A 168 10.16 18.74 4.23
N ALA A 169 9.92 19.56 5.26
CA ALA A 169 10.88 19.82 6.34
C ALA A 169 11.16 18.58 7.22
N ASP A 170 10.24 17.61 7.25
CA ASP A 170 10.39 16.37 8.02
C ASP A 170 11.22 15.31 7.28
N VAL A 171 11.48 15.51 5.97
CA VAL A 171 12.26 14.57 5.15
C VAL A 171 13.75 14.77 5.43
N ARG A 172 14.38 13.78 6.06
CA ARG A 172 15.78 13.85 6.52
C ARG A 172 16.79 13.39 5.49
N THR A 173 16.45 12.43 4.64
CA THR A 173 17.36 11.91 3.63
C THR A 173 17.47 12.91 2.49
N LEU A 174 18.66 13.52 2.35
CA LEU A 174 18.89 14.62 1.41
C LEU A 174 18.68 14.21 -0.06
N SER A 175 19.15 13.02 -0.47
CA SER A 175 18.97 12.48 -1.82
C SER A 175 17.49 12.34 -2.18
N TYR A 176 16.71 11.72 -1.29
CA TYR A 176 15.27 11.54 -1.44
C TYR A 176 14.52 12.88 -1.43
N ARG A 177 14.86 13.76 -0.47
CA ARG A 177 14.26 15.10 -0.37
C ARG A 177 14.49 15.91 -1.64
N ARG A 178 15.74 15.96 -2.12
CA ARG A 178 16.09 16.70 -3.32
C ARG A 178 15.28 16.22 -4.52
N LEU A 179 15.28 14.91 -4.77
CA LEU A 179 14.63 14.33 -5.95
C LEU A 179 13.09 14.41 -5.90
N CYS A 180 12.51 14.12 -4.72
CA CYS A 180 11.07 13.91 -4.60
C CYS A 180 10.31 15.13 -4.05
N TYR A 181 11.01 16.14 -3.53
CA TYR A 181 10.40 17.34 -2.95
C TYR A 181 10.99 18.64 -3.49
N ASP A 182 12.34 18.80 -3.48
CA ASP A 182 12.95 20.09 -3.84
C ASP A 182 12.85 20.35 -5.36
N GLU A 183 13.23 19.38 -6.20
CA GLU A 183 13.19 19.53 -7.66
C GLU A 183 11.76 19.68 -8.22
N PRO A 184 10.74 18.92 -7.77
CA PRO A 184 9.36 19.12 -8.19
C PRO A 184 8.60 20.20 -7.39
N HIS A 185 9.27 20.94 -6.51
CA HIS A 185 8.67 22.01 -5.66
C HIS A 185 7.48 21.52 -4.81
N ILE A 186 7.58 20.33 -4.22
CA ILE A 186 6.54 19.78 -3.33
C ILE A 186 6.70 20.37 -1.93
N ALA A 187 5.60 20.87 -1.36
CA ALA A 187 5.52 21.34 0.01
C ALA A 187 5.31 20.19 1.00
N ASP A 188 4.32 19.33 0.70
CA ASP A 188 3.95 18.21 1.56
C ASP A 188 3.19 17.12 0.81
N ARG A 189 2.93 16.02 1.53
CA ARG A 189 2.30 14.82 1.01
C ARG A 189 1.30 14.24 2.00
N LEU A 190 0.11 13.90 1.53
CA LEU A 190 -0.83 13.00 2.18
C LEU A 190 -0.77 11.64 1.50
N SER A 191 -0.60 10.58 2.25
CA SER A 191 -0.52 9.21 1.74
C SER A 191 -1.58 8.34 2.38
N LEU A 192 -2.28 7.56 1.58
CA LEU A 192 -3.10 6.45 2.03
C LEU A 192 -2.35 5.16 1.73
N LEU A 193 -1.84 4.53 2.78
CA LEU A 193 -1.11 3.27 2.71
C LEU A 193 -2.06 2.12 2.99
N HIS A 194 -1.93 1.05 2.24
CA HIS A 194 -2.71 -0.17 2.43
C HIS A 194 -1.81 -1.39 2.23
N LYS A 195 -1.98 -2.40 3.05
CA LYS A 195 -1.38 -3.71 2.83
C LYS A 195 -2.47 -4.70 2.46
N THR A 196 -2.40 -5.27 1.27
CA THR A 196 -3.39 -6.25 0.82
C THR A 196 -3.39 -7.47 1.73
N ARG A 197 -4.42 -8.31 1.65
CA ARG A 197 -4.45 -9.58 2.41
C ARG A 197 -3.33 -10.54 2.00
N LEU A 198 -2.82 -10.41 0.79
CA LEU A 198 -1.67 -11.16 0.27
C LEU A 198 -0.31 -10.58 0.68
N GLY A 199 -0.31 -9.44 1.41
CA GLY A 199 0.91 -8.81 1.92
C GLY A 199 1.51 -7.75 1.00
N GLU A 200 0.92 -7.48 -0.16
CA GLU A 200 1.40 -6.45 -1.09
C GLU A 200 1.15 -5.06 -0.50
N GLY A 201 2.15 -4.19 -0.57
CA GLY A 201 2.02 -2.80 -0.17
C GLY A 201 1.40 -1.96 -1.27
N MET A 202 0.50 -1.04 -0.92
CA MET A 202 -0.06 -0.04 -1.83
C MET A 202 0.07 1.35 -1.22
N ALA A 203 0.34 2.35 -2.05
CA ALA A 203 0.36 3.74 -1.64
C ALA A 203 -0.38 4.62 -2.65
N LEU A 204 -1.39 5.33 -2.19
CA LEU A 204 -1.98 6.46 -2.90
C LEU A 204 -1.43 7.72 -2.25
N ASN A 205 -0.67 8.51 -3.00
CA ASN A 205 -0.04 9.73 -2.53
C ASN A 205 -0.66 10.94 -3.22
N LEU A 206 -0.99 11.94 -2.44
CA LEU A 206 -1.47 13.25 -2.87
C LEU A 206 -0.46 14.28 -2.42
N TYR A 207 -0.13 15.23 -3.29
CA TYR A 207 0.90 16.22 -3.02
C TYR A 207 0.37 17.62 -3.27
N ARG A 208 0.86 18.58 -2.50
CA ARG A 208 0.72 20.01 -2.77
C ARG A 208 2.07 20.63 -3.09
N CYS A 209 2.07 21.52 -4.07
CA CYS A 209 3.25 22.29 -4.44
C CYS A 209 3.47 23.47 -3.49
N GLU A 210 4.70 23.98 -3.44
CA GLU A 210 5.05 25.17 -2.65
C GLU A 210 4.21 26.40 -3.03
N THR A 211 3.83 26.52 -4.31
CA THR A 211 2.96 27.60 -4.81
C THR A 211 1.53 27.54 -4.27
N SER A 212 1.03 26.35 -4.04
CA SER A 212 -0.32 26.12 -3.49
C SER A 212 -0.32 26.11 -1.96
N GLY A 213 0.86 26.06 -1.35
CA GLY A 213 1.05 25.94 0.09
C GLY A 213 0.69 24.56 0.63
N PRO A 214 0.95 24.28 1.92
CA PRO A 214 0.72 22.97 2.51
C PRO A 214 -0.77 22.63 2.69
N PHE A 215 -1.08 21.34 2.89
CA PHE A 215 -2.42 20.91 3.28
C PHE A 215 -2.87 21.57 4.58
N GLN A 216 -4.11 22.05 4.61
CA GLN A 216 -4.74 22.74 5.74
C GLN A 216 -5.71 21.79 6.48
N ALA A 217 -6.28 22.25 7.60
CA ALA A 217 -7.15 21.45 8.45
C ALA A 217 -8.35 20.86 7.68
N GLU A 218 -9.00 21.67 6.83
CA GLU A 218 -10.12 21.25 6.00
C GLU A 218 -9.76 20.13 5.02
N HIS A 219 -8.54 20.14 4.48
CA HIS A 219 -8.05 19.06 3.60
C HIS A 219 -7.85 17.74 4.36
N PHE A 220 -7.41 17.80 5.63
CA PHE A 220 -7.27 16.58 6.47
C PHE A 220 -8.63 15.99 6.80
N ASP A 221 -9.62 16.83 7.10
CA ASP A 221 -10.99 16.39 7.38
C ASP A 221 -11.60 15.73 6.14
N ALA A 222 -11.52 16.39 4.98
CA ALA A 222 -11.99 15.86 3.70
C ALA A 222 -11.25 14.57 3.30
N PHE A 223 -9.94 14.50 3.50
CA PHE A 223 -9.16 13.30 3.23
C PHE A 223 -9.58 12.13 4.12
N THR A 224 -9.83 12.39 5.41
CA THR A 224 -10.28 11.36 6.35
C THR A 224 -11.64 10.79 5.98
N GLU A 225 -12.54 11.64 5.52
CA GLU A 225 -13.87 11.24 5.03
C GLU A 225 -13.79 10.43 3.73
N LEU A 226 -12.92 10.84 2.81
CA LEU A 226 -12.76 10.18 1.50
C LEU A 226 -11.89 8.92 1.55
N ALA A 227 -11.04 8.76 2.56
CA ALA A 227 -10.04 7.69 2.61
C ALA A 227 -10.61 6.27 2.41
N PRO A 228 -11.75 5.86 3.01
CA PRO A 228 -12.34 4.54 2.76
C PRO A 228 -12.73 4.32 1.30
N LEU A 229 -13.29 5.35 0.66
CA LEU A 229 -13.68 5.30 -0.74
C LEU A 229 -12.45 5.24 -1.65
N LEU A 230 -11.46 6.08 -1.41
CA LEU A 230 -10.19 6.11 -2.15
C LEU A 230 -9.43 4.79 -2.03
N GLN A 231 -9.41 4.20 -0.83
CA GLN A 231 -8.81 2.90 -0.60
C GLN A 231 -9.51 1.80 -1.41
N SER A 232 -10.83 1.74 -1.32
CA SER A 232 -11.62 0.73 -2.02
C SER A 232 -11.46 0.84 -3.54
N ALA A 233 -11.47 2.06 -4.07
CA ALA A 233 -11.27 2.32 -5.48
C ALA A 233 -9.86 1.97 -5.95
N SER A 234 -8.82 2.35 -5.19
CA SER A 234 -7.42 2.02 -5.50
C SER A 234 -7.17 0.51 -5.47
N LEU A 235 -7.71 -0.19 -4.47
CA LEU A 235 -7.61 -1.65 -4.38
C LEU A 235 -8.30 -2.31 -5.57
N ARG A 236 -9.52 -1.89 -5.90
CA ARG A 236 -10.25 -2.45 -7.03
C ARG A 236 -9.58 -2.14 -8.37
N HIS A 237 -9.05 -0.92 -8.54
CA HIS A 237 -8.25 -0.58 -9.72
C HIS A 237 -7.03 -1.50 -9.84
N TYR A 238 -6.29 -1.70 -8.75
CA TYR A 238 -5.16 -2.61 -8.71
C TYR A 238 -5.56 -4.04 -9.10
N GLU A 239 -6.63 -4.60 -8.53
CA GLU A 239 -7.12 -5.94 -8.84
C GLU A 239 -7.40 -6.13 -10.34
N LEU A 240 -8.03 -5.13 -10.98
CA LEU A 240 -8.34 -5.17 -12.42
C LEU A 240 -7.10 -5.00 -13.31
N MET A 241 -6.11 -4.23 -12.83
CA MET A 241 -4.85 -4.02 -13.56
C MET A 241 -3.82 -5.12 -13.28
N ALA A 242 -4.06 -5.94 -12.28
CA ALA A 242 -3.10 -6.92 -11.78
C ALA A 242 -2.58 -7.90 -12.83
N ALA A 243 -3.42 -8.29 -13.79
CA ALA A 243 -3.01 -9.15 -14.91
C ALA A 243 -1.97 -8.48 -15.85
N ARG A 244 -1.88 -7.15 -15.82
CA ARG A 244 -0.93 -6.35 -16.65
C ARG A 244 0.33 -5.97 -15.88
N LEU A 245 0.38 -6.24 -14.57
CA LEU A 245 1.50 -5.87 -13.69
C LEU A 245 2.44 -7.06 -13.47
N PRO A 246 3.72 -6.81 -13.14
CA PRO A 246 4.59 -7.86 -12.66
C PRO A 246 3.94 -8.58 -11.49
N ALA A 247 3.95 -9.91 -11.53
CA ALA A 247 3.37 -10.71 -10.46
C ALA A 247 4.20 -10.53 -9.19
N THR A 248 3.54 -10.35 -8.04
CA THR A 248 4.22 -10.48 -6.74
C THR A 248 4.42 -11.95 -6.41
N PHE A 249 5.42 -12.24 -5.57
CA PHE A 249 5.72 -13.61 -5.14
C PHE A 249 4.48 -14.31 -4.54
N ASP A 250 3.76 -13.64 -3.65
CA ASP A 250 2.62 -14.24 -2.95
C ASP A 250 1.42 -14.48 -3.88
N ARG A 251 1.18 -13.57 -4.84
CA ARG A 251 0.17 -13.77 -5.88
C ARG A 251 0.54 -14.92 -6.81
N ALA A 252 1.79 -14.95 -7.29
CA ALA A 252 2.25 -16.02 -8.15
C ALA A 252 2.18 -17.38 -7.44
N LEU A 253 2.55 -17.43 -6.15
CA LEU A 253 2.46 -18.63 -5.34
C LEU A 253 1.02 -19.11 -5.19
N LEU A 254 0.10 -18.20 -4.85
CA LEU A 254 -1.33 -18.55 -4.73
C LEU A 254 -1.86 -19.15 -6.03
N GLN A 255 -1.69 -18.46 -7.14
CA GLN A 255 -2.17 -18.91 -8.45
C GLN A 255 -1.55 -20.25 -8.88
N LEU A 256 -0.24 -20.44 -8.65
CA LEU A 256 0.44 -21.69 -8.97
C LEU A 256 -0.09 -22.86 -8.13
N THR A 257 -0.35 -22.64 -6.85
CA THR A 257 -0.87 -23.71 -5.96
C THR A 257 -2.31 -24.08 -6.26
N GLU A 258 -3.13 -23.11 -6.67
CA GLU A 258 -4.52 -23.36 -7.08
C GLU A 258 -4.61 -24.09 -8.43
N ARG A 259 -3.82 -23.65 -9.41
CA ARG A 259 -3.90 -24.18 -10.78
C ARG A 259 -3.11 -25.47 -11.00
N PHE A 260 -2.02 -25.64 -10.27
CA PHE A 260 -1.10 -26.78 -10.44
C PHE A 260 -0.87 -27.50 -9.10
N PRO A 261 -1.88 -28.21 -8.58
CA PRO A 261 -1.80 -28.91 -7.29
C PRO A 261 -0.76 -30.04 -7.27
N THR A 262 -0.22 -30.41 -8.42
CA THR A 262 0.89 -31.38 -8.55
C THR A 262 2.24 -30.83 -8.11
N LEU A 263 2.41 -29.49 -8.04
CA LEU A 263 3.63 -28.90 -7.54
C LEU A 263 3.74 -29.10 -6.02
N THR A 264 4.91 -29.49 -5.57
CA THR A 264 5.22 -29.38 -4.14
C THR A 264 5.30 -27.93 -3.71
N ARG A 265 5.09 -27.66 -2.42
CA ARG A 265 5.18 -26.30 -1.87
C ARG A 265 6.48 -25.61 -2.24
N ARG A 266 7.63 -26.32 -2.21
CA ARG A 266 8.95 -25.74 -2.55
C ARG A 266 9.10 -25.47 -4.04
N GLU A 267 8.58 -26.30 -4.88
CA GLU A 267 8.59 -26.10 -6.33
C GLU A 267 7.71 -24.89 -6.72
N ALA A 268 6.50 -24.79 -6.15
CA ALA A 268 5.62 -23.64 -6.35
C ALA A 268 6.27 -22.33 -5.86
N GLN A 269 6.93 -22.34 -4.69
CA GLN A 269 7.66 -21.20 -4.17
C GLN A 269 8.82 -20.76 -5.09
N CYS A 270 9.62 -21.71 -5.58
CA CYS A 270 10.72 -21.37 -6.50
C CYS A 270 10.20 -20.86 -7.85
N ALA A 271 9.14 -21.44 -8.39
CA ALA A 271 8.49 -20.99 -9.62
C ALA A 271 7.87 -19.57 -9.43
N ALA A 272 7.20 -19.33 -8.29
CA ALA A 272 6.66 -18.02 -7.95
C ALA A 272 7.75 -16.94 -7.89
N GLY A 273 8.90 -17.24 -7.31
CA GLY A 273 10.05 -16.33 -7.28
C GLY A 273 10.54 -15.97 -8.67
N VAL A 274 10.62 -16.94 -9.58
CA VAL A 274 11.00 -16.70 -11.00
C VAL A 274 9.96 -15.81 -11.71
N ILE A 275 8.68 -16.08 -11.52
CA ILE A 275 7.58 -15.28 -12.10
C ILE A 275 7.62 -13.85 -11.59
N SER A 276 7.97 -13.64 -10.30
CA SER A 276 8.11 -12.32 -9.68
C SER A 276 9.40 -11.58 -10.07
N GLY A 277 10.25 -12.18 -10.92
CA GLY A 277 11.50 -11.57 -11.36
C GLY A 277 12.66 -11.67 -10.38
N LEU A 278 12.55 -12.48 -9.32
CA LEU A 278 13.62 -12.67 -8.34
C LEU A 278 14.74 -13.55 -8.90
N THR A 279 15.98 -13.22 -8.57
CA THR A 279 17.16 -14.04 -8.81
C THR A 279 17.18 -15.29 -7.94
N ALA A 280 18.02 -16.28 -8.28
CA ALA A 280 18.14 -17.49 -7.47
C ALA A 280 18.64 -17.19 -6.04
N ASP A 281 19.50 -16.19 -5.88
CA ASP A 281 20.01 -15.77 -4.56
C ASP A 281 18.93 -15.07 -3.72
N GLU A 282 18.12 -14.19 -4.34
CA GLU A 282 16.99 -13.52 -3.68
C GLU A 282 15.91 -14.53 -3.27
N ILE A 283 15.61 -15.52 -4.12
CA ILE A 283 14.70 -16.63 -3.78
C ILE A 283 15.27 -17.45 -2.61
N ALA A 284 16.56 -17.76 -2.63
CA ALA A 284 17.24 -18.50 -1.59
C ALA A 284 17.14 -17.77 -0.25
N LEU A 285 17.41 -16.47 -0.23
CA LEU A 285 17.30 -15.61 0.93
C LEU A 285 15.85 -15.58 1.46
N LYS A 286 14.89 -15.34 0.59
CA LYS A 286 13.45 -15.27 0.94
C LYS A 286 12.93 -16.60 1.52
N LEU A 287 13.42 -17.74 1.03
CA LEU A 287 12.96 -19.06 1.45
C LEU A 287 13.82 -19.71 2.57
N GLY A 288 14.93 -19.09 2.94
CA GLY A 288 15.87 -19.65 3.92
C GLY A 288 16.54 -20.96 3.47
N ILE A 289 16.89 -21.08 2.17
CA ILE A 289 17.54 -22.26 1.56
C ILE A 289 18.79 -21.85 0.77
N LYS A 290 19.56 -22.84 0.28
CA LYS A 290 20.72 -22.56 -0.57
C LYS A 290 20.29 -22.26 -2.01
N ALA A 291 21.02 -21.39 -2.72
CA ALA A 291 20.77 -21.08 -4.14
C ALA A 291 20.80 -22.33 -5.02
N THR A 292 21.67 -23.30 -4.74
CA THR A 292 21.72 -24.60 -5.43
C THR A 292 20.42 -25.40 -5.25
N SER A 293 19.77 -25.30 -4.08
CA SER A 293 18.47 -25.94 -3.84
C SER A 293 17.36 -25.25 -4.65
N VAL A 294 17.42 -23.91 -4.80
CA VAL A 294 16.48 -23.16 -5.64
C VAL A 294 16.56 -23.65 -7.09
N ILE A 295 17.78 -23.82 -7.65
CA ILE A 295 17.98 -24.32 -9.01
C ILE A 295 17.34 -25.72 -9.17
N THR A 296 17.54 -26.59 -8.17
CA THR A 296 16.98 -27.95 -8.21
C THR A 296 15.45 -27.95 -8.16
N HIS A 297 14.84 -27.17 -7.22
CA HIS A 297 13.39 -27.07 -7.12
C HIS A 297 12.78 -26.43 -8.38
N ARG A 298 13.43 -25.40 -8.94
CA ARG A 298 13.03 -24.76 -10.19
C ARG A 298 12.99 -25.74 -11.35
N LYS A 299 14.06 -26.55 -11.51
CA LYS A 299 14.09 -27.58 -12.56
C LYS A 299 12.94 -28.55 -12.43
N ARG A 300 12.70 -29.07 -11.22
CA ARG A 300 11.58 -30.01 -10.95
C ARG A 300 10.21 -29.35 -11.21
N ALA A 301 10.07 -28.08 -10.87
CA ALA A 301 8.85 -27.33 -11.19
C ALA A 301 8.65 -27.24 -12.71
N TYR A 302 9.67 -26.94 -13.47
CA TYR A 302 9.62 -26.87 -14.93
C TYR A 302 9.24 -28.23 -15.54
N ASP A 303 9.87 -29.31 -15.08
CA ASP A 303 9.57 -30.67 -15.54
C ASP A 303 8.07 -31.03 -15.30
N ARG A 304 7.53 -30.66 -14.12
CA ARG A 304 6.11 -30.94 -13.79
C ARG A 304 5.12 -30.06 -14.54
N LEU A 305 5.50 -28.84 -14.85
CA LEU A 305 4.68 -27.89 -15.59
C LEU A 305 4.78 -28.08 -17.11
N GLY A 306 5.72 -28.92 -17.58
CA GLY A 306 5.95 -29.15 -19.01
C GLY A 306 6.57 -27.93 -19.70
N VAL A 307 7.34 -27.10 -18.98
CA VAL A 307 7.99 -25.91 -19.52
C VAL A 307 9.51 -26.11 -19.55
N SER A 308 10.16 -25.58 -20.58
CA SER A 308 11.62 -25.73 -20.80
C SER A 308 12.44 -24.62 -20.10
N GLY A 309 11.80 -23.52 -19.69
CA GLY A 309 12.51 -22.40 -19.10
C GLY A 309 11.64 -21.28 -18.56
N GLN A 310 12.31 -20.24 -18.07
CA GLN A 310 11.65 -19.09 -17.43
C GLN A 310 10.63 -18.42 -18.36
N ARG A 311 10.96 -18.25 -19.66
CA ARG A 311 10.07 -17.58 -20.62
C ARG A 311 8.75 -18.32 -20.77
N GLU A 312 8.81 -19.65 -20.88
CA GLU A 312 7.62 -20.50 -20.99
C GLU A 312 6.83 -20.54 -19.70
N LEU A 313 7.50 -20.57 -18.54
CA LEU A 313 6.84 -20.47 -17.23
C LEU A 313 6.04 -19.16 -17.10
N ILE A 314 6.63 -18.04 -17.49
CA ILE A 314 5.95 -16.73 -17.47
C ILE A 314 4.78 -16.73 -18.47
N GLY A 315 4.97 -17.30 -19.67
CA GLY A 315 3.89 -17.49 -20.65
C GLY A 315 2.73 -18.32 -20.09
N LEU A 316 3.03 -19.46 -19.48
CA LEU A 316 2.04 -20.34 -18.83
C LEU A 316 1.27 -19.63 -17.70
N TYR A 317 1.97 -18.79 -16.93
CA TYR A 317 1.36 -18.01 -15.86
C TYR A 317 0.33 -16.98 -16.38
N HIS A 318 0.65 -16.29 -17.49
CA HIS A 318 -0.21 -15.25 -18.08
C HIS A 318 -1.27 -15.78 -19.05
N ALA A 319 -1.15 -17.03 -19.53
CA ALA A 319 -2.10 -17.65 -20.45
C ALA A 319 -3.45 -18.06 -19.79
N ALA A 320 -3.67 -17.61 -18.60
CA ALA A 320 -4.87 -17.82 -17.77
C ALA A 320 -5.62 -16.51 -17.59
#